data_15898c1bd0448c3ab866053961463969
#
_entry.id   15898c1bd0448c3ab866053961463969
#
_cell.length_a   1.000
_cell.length_b   1.000
_cell.length_c   1.000
_cell.angle_alpha   90.00
_cell.angle_beta   90.00
_cell.angle_gamma   90.00
#
_symmetry.space_group_name_H-M   'P 1'
#
loop_
_entity.id
_entity.type
_entity.pdbx_description
1 polymer ?
#
loop_
_entity_poly.entity_id
_entity_poly.type
_entity_poly.pdbx_seq_one_letter_code
_entity_poly.pdbx_strand_id
1 'polypeptide(L)'
;MIKYLFKEYGVPSTLYSDRHTIFHNKTGELTQFGQMMNDLGIRMIFAGSPQAKGRIERYNGTCQSRLPNDIKRFGIKDYDELNVWFNTTYRKYLNQKFARNPIDPYSAFMPIEVNLSEIFTLRYIRKINNGIFSFQKNYYAPIDDDGKPYFIKSNTEVYVRIDVFTKEVFIIRYGKVIHCKIVSSRTYRQSSTAENQKELSLLLYKDED
;
A
#
# COMPACT_ATOMS: atom_id res chain seq x y z
N MET A 1 1.01 5.60 7.09
CA MET A 1 0.46 5.70 8.46
C MET A 1 0.08 4.34 9.04
N ILE A 2 -0.87 3.57 8.47
CA ILE A 2 -1.33 2.28 9.06
C ILE A 2 -0.22 1.23 9.24
N LYS A 3 0.75 1.12 8.31
CA LYS A 3 1.92 0.23 8.43
C LYS A 3 2.75 0.52 9.69
N TYR A 4 2.93 1.80 10.05
CA TYR A 4 3.63 2.18 11.28
C TYR A 4 2.84 1.82 12.53
N LEU A 5 1.52 2.03 12.50
CA LEU A 5 0.64 1.63 13.59
C LEU A 5 0.76 0.11 13.85
N PHE A 6 0.72 -0.69 12.79
CA PHE A 6 0.83 -2.13 12.92
C PHE A 6 2.23 -2.56 13.42
N LYS A 7 3.29 -1.89 12.99
CA LYS A 7 4.64 -2.15 13.50
C LYS A 7 4.79 -1.81 15.00
N GLU A 8 4.10 -0.77 15.46
CA GLU A 8 4.18 -0.29 16.86
C GLU A 8 3.32 -1.14 17.80
N TYR A 9 2.10 -1.49 17.39
CA TYR A 9 1.09 -2.11 18.28
C TYR A 9 0.71 -3.53 17.88
N GLY A 10 1.12 -4.02 16.73
CA GLY A 10 0.64 -5.27 16.16
C GLY A 10 -0.58 -5.08 15.26
N VAL A 11 -1.14 -6.19 14.80
CA VAL A 11 -2.27 -6.25 13.89
C VAL A 11 -3.56 -6.35 14.69
N PRO A 12 -4.52 -5.41 14.55
CA PRO A 12 -5.79 -5.50 15.26
C PRO A 12 -6.67 -6.62 14.67
N SER A 13 -7.41 -7.32 15.49
CA SER A 13 -8.37 -8.35 15.04
C SER A 13 -9.50 -7.75 14.18
N THR A 14 -9.81 -6.48 14.38
CA THR A 14 -10.95 -5.82 13.72
C THR A 14 -10.65 -4.35 13.45
N LEU A 15 -11.05 -3.87 12.26
CA LEU A 15 -11.07 -2.45 11.92
C LEU A 15 -12.50 -1.99 11.63
N TYR A 16 -12.85 -0.85 12.23
CA TYR A 16 -14.16 -0.20 12.04
C TYR A 16 -14.00 1.04 11.14
N SER A 17 -14.69 1.07 10.00
CA SER A 17 -14.62 2.17 9.02
C SER A 17 -16.00 2.61 8.55
N ASP A 18 -16.04 3.71 7.78
CA ASP A 18 -17.21 4.06 6.96
C ASP A 18 -17.27 3.21 5.68
N ARG A 19 -18.32 3.46 4.90
CA ARG A 19 -18.51 2.82 3.59
C ARG A 19 -17.87 3.62 2.46
N HIS A 20 -16.79 4.35 2.74
CA HIS A 20 -16.05 5.02 1.67
C HIS A 20 -15.50 4.00 0.67
N THR A 21 -15.45 4.35 -0.60
CA THR A 21 -15.07 3.45 -1.71
C THR A 21 -13.67 2.85 -1.59
N ILE A 22 -12.79 3.45 -0.79
CA ILE A 22 -11.48 2.87 -0.46
C ILE A 22 -11.63 1.60 0.38
N PHE A 23 -12.61 1.57 1.28
CA PHE A 23 -12.81 0.48 2.23
C PHE A 23 -13.88 -0.51 1.80
N HIS A 24 -14.89 -0.04 1.07
CA HIS A 24 -16.08 -0.83 0.72
C HIS A 24 -16.44 -0.70 -0.75
N ASN A 25 -16.62 -1.85 -1.43
CA ASN A 25 -17.15 -1.91 -2.78
C ASN A 25 -18.64 -2.30 -2.73
N LYS A 26 -19.48 -1.60 -3.53
CA LYS A 26 -20.93 -1.89 -3.63
C LYS A 26 -21.21 -3.26 -4.26
N THR A 27 -20.29 -3.80 -5.05
CA THR A 27 -20.41 -5.12 -5.69
C THR A 27 -20.16 -6.28 -4.73
N GLY A 28 -19.71 -6.01 -3.49
CA GLY A 28 -19.32 -7.03 -2.51
C GLY A 28 -17.90 -7.55 -2.68
N GLU A 29 -17.19 -7.18 -3.75
CA GLU A 29 -15.78 -7.52 -3.94
C GLU A 29 -14.89 -6.72 -2.98
N LEU A 30 -13.77 -7.31 -2.59
CA LEU A 30 -12.79 -6.62 -1.75
C LEU A 30 -12.10 -5.50 -2.53
N THR A 31 -12.05 -4.31 -1.94
CA THR A 31 -11.20 -3.23 -2.42
C THR A 31 -9.72 -3.59 -2.25
N GLN A 32 -8.79 -2.84 -2.86
CA GLN A 32 -7.35 -3.03 -2.65
C GLN A 32 -6.99 -2.98 -1.16
N PHE A 33 -7.56 -2.03 -0.42
CA PHE A 33 -7.39 -1.95 1.03
C PHE A 33 -8.02 -3.15 1.75
N GLY A 34 -9.22 -3.53 1.36
CA GLY A 34 -9.92 -4.71 1.91
C GLY A 34 -9.13 -6.00 1.72
N GLN A 35 -8.48 -6.18 0.56
CA GLN A 35 -7.60 -7.33 0.30
C GLN A 35 -6.38 -7.33 1.24
N MET A 36 -5.74 -6.17 1.45
CA MET A 36 -4.61 -6.05 2.40
C MET A 36 -5.04 -6.42 3.83
N MET A 37 -6.21 -5.96 4.25
CA MET A 37 -6.75 -6.27 5.59
C MET A 37 -7.11 -7.74 5.72
N ASN A 38 -7.73 -8.32 4.69
CA ASN A 38 -8.06 -9.75 4.67
C ASN A 38 -6.81 -10.64 4.75
N ASP A 39 -5.74 -10.29 4.05
CA ASP A 39 -4.46 -11.04 4.12
C ASP A 39 -3.82 -10.99 5.52
N LEU A 40 -4.11 -9.93 6.28
CA LEU A 40 -3.67 -9.81 7.67
C LEU A 40 -4.64 -10.47 8.68
N GLY A 41 -5.71 -11.10 8.20
CA GLY A 41 -6.74 -11.67 9.05
C GLY A 41 -7.59 -10.63 9.79
N ILE A 42 -7.56 -9.37 9.36
CA ILE A 42 -8.31 -8.27 9.98
C ILE A 42 -9.75 -8.29 9.48
N ARG A 43 -10.69 -8.41 10.40
CA ARG A 43 -12.11 -8.29 10.10
C ARG A 43 -12.49 -6.82 9.89
N MET A 44 -13.04 -6.49 8.71
CA MET A 44 -13.58 -5.16 8.44
C MET A 44 -15.04 -5.06 8.89
N ILE A 45 -15.36 -4.04 9.69
CA ILE A 45 -16.74 -3.69 10.07
C ILE A 45 -17.06 -2.31 9.51
N PHE A 46 -18.19 -2.20 8.82
CA PHE A 46 -18.60 -0.95 8.18
C PHE A 46 -19.75 -0.30 8.95
N ALA A 47 -19.61 0.98 9.26
CA ALA A 47 -20.65 1.76 9.93
C ALA A 47 -21.96 1.71 9.12
N GLY A 48 -23.05 1.34 9.75
CA GLY A 48 -24.37 1.31 9.15
C GLY A 48 -25.03 2.68 9.01
N SER A 49 -24.58 3.65 9.81
CA SER A 49 -25.10 5.02 9.82
C SER A 49 -24.02 6.02 10.24
N PRO A 50 -24.18 7.33 9.91
CA PRO A 50 -23.27 8.37 10.38
C PRO A 50 -23.15 8.40 11.91
N GLN A 51 -24.25 8.21 12.63
CA GLN A 51 -24.30 8.23 14.09
C GLN A 51 -23.42 7.16 14.74
N ALA A 52 -23.24 6.03 14.06
CA ALA A 52 -22.37 4.95 14.53
C ALA A 52 -20.88 5.35 14.68
N LYS A 53 -20.46 6.48 14.08
CA LYS A 53 -19.12 7.05 14.16
C LYS A 53 -19.01 8.31 15.02
N GLY A 54 -20.04 8.67 15.76
CA GLY A 54 -20.12 9.94 16.51
C GLY A 54 -18.97 10.19 17.49
N ARG A 55 -18.26 9.16 17.97
CA ARG A 55 -17.07 9.35 18.83
C ARG A 55 -15.87 9.86 18.02
N ILE A 56 -15.59 9.25 16.88
CA ILE A 56 -14.45 9.65 16.04
C ILE A 56 -14.72 10.99 15.37
N GLU A 57 -15.97 11.27 14.98
CA GLU A 57 -16.37 12.56 14.41
C GLU A 57 -16.19 13.70 15.41
N ARG A 58 -16.64 13.53 16.64
CA ARG A 58 -16.40 14.51 17.72
C ARG A 58 -14.92 14.72 18.01
N TYR A 59 -14.13 13.66 18.01
CA TYR A 59 -12.69 13.76 18.18
C TYR A 59 -12.04 14.52 17.02
N ASN A 60 -12.41 14.21 15.78
CA ASN A 60 -11.92 14.93 14.60
C ASN A 60 -12.30 16.41 14.64
N GLY A 61 -13.55 16.74 15.01
CA GLY A 61 -14.00 18.12 15.20
C GLY A 61 -13.19 18.84 16.28
N THR A 62 -12.85 18.17 17.38
CA THR A 62 -11.99 18.71 18.44
C THR A 62 -10.58 18.99 17.90
N CYS A 63 -10.01 18.07 17.14
CA CYS A 63 -8.70 18.28 16.52
C CYS A 63 -8.72 19.43 15.49
N GLN A 64 -9.71 19.46 14.60
CA GLN A 64 -9.87 20.50 13.60
C GLN A 64 -10.01 21.91 14.19
N SER A 65 -10.71 22.05 15.30
CA SER A 65 -10.91 23.35 15.96
C SER A 65 -9.68 23.82 16.75
N ARG A 66 -8.90 22.90 17.31
CA ARG A 66 -7.76 23.21 18.20
C ARG A 66 -6.42 23.24 17.51
N LEU A 67 -6.14 22.26 16.65
CA LEU A 67 -4.84 22.09 16.04
C LEU A 67 -4.31 23.34 15.32
N PRO A 68 -5.11 24.10 14.53
CA PRO A 68 -4.64 25.32 13.89
C PRO A 68 -4.18 26.40 14.88
N ASN A 69 -4.88 26.53 16.01
CA ASN A 69 -4.52 27.48 17.04
C ASN A 69 -3.27 27.04 17.82
N ASP A 70 -3.16 25.76 18.10
CA ASP A 70 -2.00 25.19 18.80
C ASP A 70 -0.75 25.27 17.91
N ILE A 71 -0.84 24.99 16.60
CA ILE A 71 0.26 25.20 15.63
C ILE A 71 0.79 26.63 15.69
N LYS A 72 -0.10 27.64 15.67
CA LYS A 72 0.28 29.04 15.79
C LYS A 72 0.92 29.34 17.13
N ARG A 73 0.33 28.86 18.22
CA ARG A 73 0.79 29.08 19.59
C ARG A 73 2.19 28.53 19.84
N PHE A 74 2.50 27.36 19.25
CA PHE A 74 3.80 26.69 19.42
C PHE A 74 4.81 27.11 18.33
N GLY A 75 4.43 28.02 17.41
CA GLY A 75 5.33 28.60 16.40
C GLY A 75 5.80 27.59 15.36
N ILE A 76 5.01 26.56 15.10
CA ILE A 76 5.33 25.49 14.13
C ILE A 76 5.22 26.04 12.72
N LYS A 77 6.28 25.94 11.92
CA LYS A 77 6.42 26.64 10.64
C LYS A 77 6.14 25.76 9.42
N ASP A 78 6.45 24.48 9.50
CA ASP A 78 6.35 23.55 8.38
C ASP A 78 5.79 22.19 8.80
N TYR A 79 5.59 21.30 7.80
CA TYR A 79 5.02 19.96 8.02
C TYR A 79 5.98 19.02 8.74
N ASP A 80 7.29 19.19 8.63
CA ASP A 80 8.27 18.33 9.28
C ASP A 80 8.31 18.63 10.78
N GLU A 81 8.37 19.91 11.15
CA GLU A 81 8.22 20.35 12.54
C GLU A 81 6.87 19.90 13.12
N LEU A 82 5.78 20.03 12.35
CA LEU A 82 4.46 19.58 12.77
C LEU A 82 4.43 18.08 13.04
N ASN A 83 4.99 17.27 12.18
CA ASN A 83 5.02 15.82 12.34
C ASN A 83 5.82 15.40 13.58
N VAL A 84 6.98 16.02 13.80
CA VAL A 84 7.80 15.75 15.00
C VAL A 84 7.03 16.15 16.26
N TRP A 85 6.56 17.38 16.35
CA TRP A 85 5.82 17.90 17.51
C TRP A 85 4.54 17.10 17.77
N PHE A 86 3.76 16.78 16.74
CA PHE A 86 2.54 16.02 16.87
C PHE A 86 2.80 14.62 17.46
N ASN A 87 3.80 13.90 16.94
CA ASN A 87 4.09 12.55 17.39
C ASN A 87 4.76 12.48 18.76
N THR A 88 5.62 13.43 19.09
CA THR A 88 6.36 13.41 20.35
C THR A 88 5.59 14.03 21.52
N THR A 89 4.81 15.08 21.27
CA THR A 89 4.20 15.92 22.32
C THR A 89 2.67 15.94 22.24
N TYR A 90 2.11 16.34 21.10
CA TYR A 90 0.69 16.63 20.99
C TYR A 90 -0.19 15.39 21.09
N ARG A 91 0.21 14.28 20.48
CA ARG A 91 -0.47 12.99 20.57
C ARG A 91 -0.55 12.50 22.02
N LYS A 92 0.53 12.67 22.79
CA LYS A 92 0.56 12.30 24.21
C LYS A 92 -0.43 13.16 25.02
N TYR A 93 -0.42 14.46 24.80
CA TYR A 93 -1.36 15.39 25.42
C TYR A 93 -2.82 15.02 25.10
N LEU A 94 -3.13 14.76 23.83
CA LEU A 94 -4.48 14.35 23.42
C LEU A 94 -4.91 13.04 24.08
N ASN A 95 -4.02 12.06 24.16
CA ASN A 95 -4.30 10.78 24.81
C ASN A 95 -4.55 10.96 26.30
N GLN A 96 -3.71 11.71 27.01
CA GLN A 96 -3.92 12.00 28.44
C GLN A 96 -5.28 12.67 28.71
N LYS A 97 -5.71 13.55 27.80
CA LYS A 97 -6.95 14.31 27.97
C LYS A 97 -8.21 13.56 27.59
N PHE A 98 -8.17 12.77 26.53
CA PHE A 98 -9.34 12.20 25.88
C PHE A 98 -9.42 10.68 25.90
N ALA A 99 -8.31 9.96 26.13
CA ALA A 99 -8.35 8.52 26.22
C ALA A 99 -9.26 8.07 27.39
N ARG A 100 -9.95 6.97 27.16
CA ARG A 100 -10.76 6.29 28.16
C ARG A 100 -10.27 4.85 28.26
N ASN A 101 -10.28 4.31 29.45
CA ASN A 101 -9.96 2.90 29.64
C ASN A 101 -10.98 2.06 28.85
N PRO A 102 -10.52 1.03 28.15
CA PRO A 102 -11.42 0.08 27.51
C PRO A 102 -12.24 -0.69 28.56
N ILE A 103 -13.43 -1.15 28.20
CA ILE A 103 -14.25 -2.01 29.05
C ILE A 103 -13.55 -3.35 29.26
N ASP A 104 -13.00 -3.90 28.18
CA ASP A 104 -12.17 -5.10 28.21
C ASP A 104 -10.69 -4.67 28.20
N PRO A 105 -9.91 -5.01 29.25
CA PRO A 105 -8.50 -4.62 29.34
C PRO A 105 -7.59 -5.43 28.41
N TYR A 106 -8.07 -6.53 27.83
CA TYR A 106 -7.25 -7.37 26.95
C TYR A 106 -7.00 -6.71 25.61
N SER A 107 -5.76 -6.78 25.14
CA SER A 107 -5.39 -6.26 23.83
C SER A 107 -5.98 -7.13 22.72
N ALA A 108 -6.68 -6.49 21.77
CA ALA A 108 -7.13 -7.12 20.52
C ALA A 108 -6.09 -7.02 19.40
N PHE A 109 -4.87 -6.61 19.72
CA PHE A 109 -3.74 -6.59 18.78
C PHE A 109 -2.93 -7.87 18.90
N MET A 110 -2.57 -8.44 17.74
CA MET A 110 -1.77 -9.66 17.62
C MET A 110 -0.37 -9.31 17.09
N PRO A 111 0.66 -10.09 17.43
CA PRO A 111 1.99 -9.94 16.84
C PRO A 111 1.96 -10.03 15.31
N ILE A 112 2.91 -9.39 14.63
CA ILE A 112 3.06 -9.47 13.19
C ILE A 112 3.98 -10.66 12.88
N GLU A 113 3.44 -11.63 12.17
CA GLU A 113 4.16 -12.84 11.73
C GLU A 113 4.46 -12.83 10.22
N VAL A 114 4.07 -11.76 9.50
CA VAL A 114 4.16 -11.66 8.05
C VAL A 114 4.95 -10.43 7.61
N ASN A 115 5.54 -10.51 6.41
CA ASN A 115 6.20 -9.37 5.80
C ASN A 115 5.17 -8.33 5.32
N LEU A 116 5.06 -7.23 6.02
CA LEU A 116 4.12 -6.16 5.68
C LEU A 116 4.38 -5.54 4.29
N SER A 117 5.59 -5.63 3.75
CA SER A 117 5.88 -5.10 2.41
C SER A 117 5.25 -5.93 1.30
N GLU A 118 5.02 -7.22 1.52
CA GLU A 118 4.28 -8.08 0.60
C GLU A 118 2.77 -7.91 0.71
N ILE A 119 2.28 -7.54 1.89
CA ILE A 119 0.85 -7.31 2.15
C ILE A 119 0.41 -5.93 1.64
N PHE A 120 1.15 -4.86 1.98
CA PHE A 120 0.82 -3.49 1.58
C PHE A 120 1.19 -3.22 0.12
N THR A 121 0.55 -3.96 -0.78
CA THR A 121 0.75 -3.87 -2.23
C THR A 121 -0.56 -3.62 -2.97
N LEU A 122 -0.50 -2.80 -4.01
CA LEU A 122 -1.57 -2.74 -5.00
C LEU A 122 -1.46 -3.96 -5.92
N ARG A 123 -2.59 -4.52 -6.33
CA ARG A 123 -2.68 -5.80 -7.04
C ARG A 123 -3.38 -5.63 -8.36
N TYR A 124 -2.76 -6.16 -9.40
CA TYR A 124 -3.28 -6.11 -10.75
C TYR A 124 -3.01 -7.42 -11.48
N ILE A 125 -3.92 -7.81 -12.36
CA ILE A 125 -3.69 -8.92 -13.28
C ILE A 125 -3.17 -8.34 -14.59
N ARG A 126 -2.09 -8.91 -15.12
CA ARG A 126 -1.52 -8.55 -16.42
C ARG A 126 -1.16 -9.80 -17.19
N LYS A 127 -1.17 -9.71 -18.52
CA LYS A 127 -0.65 -10.76 -19.41
C LYS A 127 0.78 -10.45 -19.78
N ILE A 128 1.64 -11.44 -19.67
CA ILE A 128 3.01 -11.38 -20.19
C ILE A 128 2.98 -11.73 -21.66
N ASN A 129 3.65 -10.89 -22.47
CA ASN A 129 3.89 -11.12 -23.89
C ASN A 129 5.37 -10.90 -24.17
N ASN A 130 6.04 -11.90 -24.75
CA ASN A 130 7.49 -11.86 -25.05
C ASN A 130 8.33 -11.44 -23.83
N GLY A 131 8.07 -12.06 -22.67
CA GLY A 131 8.82 -11.82 -21.44
C GLY A 131 8.52 -10.51 -20.72
N ILE A 132 7.60 -9.66 -21.20
CA ILE A 132 7.26 -8.36 -20.60
C ILE A 132 5.76 -8.18 -20.40
N PHE A 133 5.39 -7.29 -19.50
CA PHE A 133 4.02 -6.79 -19.34
C PHE A 133 3.99 -5.27 -19.25
N SER A 134 2.86 -4.65 -19.64
CA SER A 134 2.69 -3.21 -19.56
C SER A 134 1.94 -2.80 -18.30
N PHE A 135 2.44 -1.76 -17.61
CA PHE A 135 1.77 -1.15 -16.48
C PHE A 135 2.13 0.33 -16.37
N GLN A 136 1.12 1.21 -16.15
CA GLN A 136 1.30 2.66 -15.95
C GLN A 136 2.27 3.31 -16.95
N LYS A 137 2.06 3.12 -18.24
CA LYS A 137 2.90 3.65 -19.34
C LYS A 137 4.33 3.08 -19.42
N ASN A 138 4.69 2.13 -18.58
CA ASN A 138 5.98 1.44 -18.61
C ASN A 138 5.80 -0.02 -19.03
N TYR A 139 6.89 -0.61 -19.47
CA TYR A 139 7.03 -2.04 -19.71
C TYR A 139 7.99 -2.62 -18.69
N TYR A 140 7.60 -3.75 -18.11
CA TYR A 140 8.33 -4.42 -17.05
C TYR A 140 8.71 -5.81 -17.50
N ALA A 141 9.95 -6.23 -17.23
CA ALA A 141 10.40 -7.61 -17.35
C ALA A 141 10.63 -8.20 -15.96
N PRO A 142 10.08 -9.40 -15.67
CA PRO A 142 10.46 -10.15 -14.49
C PRO A 142 11.94 -10.53 -14.57
N ILE A 143 12.65 -10.46 -13.44
CA ILE A 143 14.06 -10.81 -13.31
C ILE A 143 14.24 -11.83 -12.18
N ASP A 144 15.24 -12.68 -12.30
CA ASP A 144 15.68 -13.58 -11.24
C ASP A 144 16.57 -12.86 -10.22
N ASP A 145 17.08 -13.61 -9.25
CA ASP A 145 17.89 -13.09 -8.16
C ASP A 145 19.29 -12.58 -8.66
N ASP A 146 19.73 -13.01 -9.84
CA ASP A 146 20.97 -12.54 -10.50
C ASP A 146 20.71 -11.34 -11.45
N GLY A 147 19.48 -10.87 -11.54
CA GLY A 147 19.07 -9.76 -12.41
C GLY A 147 18.83 -10.15 -13.86
N LYS A 148 18.92 -11.45 -14.19
CA LYS A 148 18.66 -11.98 -15.54
C LYS A 148 17.15 -12.12 -15.79
N PRO A 149 16.70 -12.12 -17.07
CA PRO A 149 15.30 -12.29 -17.41
C PRO A 149 14.71 -13.60 -16.86
N TYR A 150 13.67 -13.50 -16.06
CA TYR A 150 12.93 -14.65 -15.58
C TYR A 150 11.91 -15.09 -16.63
N PHE A 151 12.07 -16.31 -17.18
CA PHE A 151 11.21 -16.79 -18.24
C PHE A 151 9.79 -17.12 -17.76
N ILE A 152 8.81 -16.49 -18.39
CA ILE A 152 7.40 -16.82 -18.27
C ILE A 152 6.81 -16.95 -19.67
N LYS A 153 6.13 -18.07 -19.92
CA LYS A 153 5.47 -18.34 -21.20
C LYS A 153 4.60 -17.14 -21.63
N SER A 154 4.69 -16.75 -22.89
CA SER A 154 3.86 -15.69 -23.47
C SER A 154 2.37 -16.01 -23.31
N ASN A 155 1.55 -14.96 -23.20
CA ASN A 155 0.10 -15.02 -22.94
C ASN A 155 -0.30 -15.62 -21.56
N THR A 156 0.65 -15.69 -20.61
CA THR A 156 0.36 -16.09 -19.22
C THR A 156 -0.14 -14.90 -18.42
N GLU A 157 -1.19 -15.10 -17.63
CA GLU A 157 -1.64 -14.12 -16.65
C GLU A 157 -0.75 -14.16 -15.39
N VAL A 158 -0.36 -12.99 -14.92
CA VAL A 158 0.45 -12.82 -13.73
C VAL A 158 -0.18 -11.81 -12.78
N TYR A 159 -0.03 -12.07 -11.50
CA TYR A 159 -0.48 -11.18 -10.44
C TYR A 159 0.64 -10.18 -10.13
N VAL A 160 0.53 -8.99 -10.70
CA VAL A 160 1.46 -7.88 -10.46
C VAL A 160 1.17 -7.26 -9.11
N ARG A 161 2.20 -7.09 -8.31
CA ARG A 161 2.18 -6.40 -7.01
C ARG A 161 3.04 -5.15 -7.09
N ILE A 162 2.57 -4.08 -6.45
CA ILE A 162 3.30 -2.81 -6.36
C ILE A 162 3.33 -2.41 -4.90
N ASP A 163 4.51 -2.35 -4.32
CA ASP A 163 4.65 -1.85 -2.95
C ASP A 163 4.16 -0.40 -2.88
N VAL A 164 3.27 -0.12 -1.95
CA VAL A 164 2.63 1.19 -1.80
C VAL A 164 3.65 2.28 -1.43
N PHE A 165 4.75 1.91 -0.78
CA PHE A 165 5.76 2.82 -0.24
C PHE A 165 6.98 2.96 -1.16
N THR A 166 7.62 1.84 -1.53
CA THR A 166 8.84 1.85 -2.37
C THR A 166 8.52 2.02 -3.85
N LYS A 167 7.27 1.73 -4.26
CA LYS A 167 6.83 1.65 -5.66
C LYS A 167 7.49 0.54 -6.46
N GLU A 168 8.19 -0.37 -5.81
CA GLU A 168 8.73 -1.55 -6.45
C GLU A 168 7.62 -2.41 -7.05
N VAL A 169 7.89 -2.91 -8.24
CA VAL A 169 6.99 -3.79 -9.00
C VAL A 169 7.54 -5.20 -8.94
N PHE A 170 6.72 -6.14 -8.55
CA PHE A 170 7.07 -7.55 -8.52
C PHE A 170 5.85 -8.42 -8.84
N ILE A 171 6.07 -9.67 -9.10
CA ILE A 171 5.01 -10.68 -9.25
C ILE A 171 5.21 -11.78 -8.22
N ILE A 172 4.10 -12.41 -7.81
CA ILE A 172 4.16 -13.61 -6.97
C ILE A 172 3.76 -14.80 -7.84
N ARG A 173 4.64 -15.78 -7.90
CA ARG A 173 4.39 -17.02 -8.65
C ARG A 173 4.91 -18.21 -7.87
N TYR A 174 4.04 -19.19 -7.67
CA TYR A 174 4.36 -20.41 -6.89
C TYR A 174 4.95 -20.09 -5.51
N GLY A 175 4.43 -19.05 -4.84
CA GLY A 175 4.91 -18.60 -3.53
C GLY A 175 6.25 -17.84 -3.54
N LYS A 176 6.90 -17.69 -4.71
CA LYS A 176 8.15 -16.91 -4.84
C LYS A 176 7.85 -15.49 -5.30
N VAL A 177 8.50 -14.51 -4.68
CA VAL A 177 8.53 -13.11 -5.14
C VAL A 177 9.55 -13.00 -6.28
N ILE A 178 9.13 -12.44 -7.41
CA ILE A 178 9.95 -12.23 -8.61
C ILE A 178 9.93 -10.73 -8.89
N HIS A 179 11.04 -10.06 -8.72
CA HIS A 179 11.17 -8.63 -8.97
C HIS A 179 11.06 -8.31 -10.46
N CYS A 180 10.65 -7.07 -10.79
CA CYS A 180 10.49 -6.64 -12.16
C CYS A 180 11.25 -5.35 -12.40
N LYS A 181 12.03 -5.29 -13.49
CA LYS A 181 12.71 -4.06 -13.93
C LYS A 181 11.95 -3.37 -15.06
N ILE A 182 12.05 -2.05 -15.14
CA ILE A 182 11.54 -1.26 -16.27
C ILE A 182 12.49 -1.46 -17.44
N VAL A 183 11.95 -1.88 -18.60
CA VAL A 183 12.73 -2.08 -19.83
C VAL A 183 12.46 -1.01 -20.87
N SER A 184 11.27 -0.37 -20.88
CA SER A 184 10.98 0.79 -21.71
C SER A 184 9.73 1.54 -21.25
N SER A 185 9.55 2.79 -21.69
CA SER A 185 8.32 3.54 -21.50
C SER A 185 7.43 3.53 -22.75
N ARG A 186 6.12 3.74 -22.60
CA ARG A 186 5.16 3.80 -23.73
C ARG A 186 5.44 4.93 -24.73
N THR A 187 6.11 5.99 -24.31
CA THR A 187 6.50 7.12 -25.16
C THR A 187 7.52 6.72 -26.25
N TYR A 188 8.28 5.66 -26.02
CA TYR A 188 9.28 5.16 -26.96
C TYR A 188 8.68 4.34 -28.13
N ARG A 189 7.42 3.86 -28.02
CA ARG A 189 6.82 2.93 -28.99
C ARG A 189 5.99 3.55 -30.11
N GLN A 190 5.94 4.85 -30.26
CA GLN A 190 5.18 5.45 -31.37
C GLN A 190 5.93 5.41 -32.73
N SER A 191 7.16 4.89 -32.77
CA SER A 191 7.92 4.67 -33.99
C SER A 191 8.39 3.22 -34.09
N SER A 192 7.78 2.45 -35.03
CA SER A 192 8.16 1.14 -35.57
C SER A 192 8.08 -0.12 -34.69
N THR A 193 7.23 -1.07 -35.10
CA THR A 193 6.86 -2.27 -34.33
C THR A 193 7.88 -3.43 -34.45
N ALA A 194 8.69 -3.51 -35.51
CA ALA A 194 9.59 -4.64 -35.77
C ALA A 194 11.04 -4.42 -35.29
N GLU A 195 11.56 -3.20 -35.39
CA GLU A 195 12.91 -2.86 -34.92
C GLU A 195 12.98 -2.85 -33.40
N ASN A 196 11.92 -2.39 -32.72
CA ASN A 196 11.85 -2.32 -31.27
C ASN A 196 11.76 -3.68 -30.57
N GLN A 197 11.25 -4.72 -31.23
CA GLN A 197 11.27 -6.09 -30.67
C GLN A 197 12.68 -6.67 -30.67
N LYS A 198 13.47 -6.33 -31.66
CA LYS A 198 14.88 -6.76 -31.80
C LYS A 198 15.77 -6.03 -30.78
N GLU A 199 15.52 -4.74 -30.57
CA GLU A 199 16.23 -3.90 -29.61
C GLU A 199 15.89 -4.24 -28.15
N LEU A 200 14.63 -4.60 -27.85
CA LEU A 200 14.20 -5.10 -26.55
C LEU A 200 14.79 -6.47 -26.22
N SER A 201 14.91 -7.36 -27.21
CA SER A 201 15.61 -8.63 -27.01
C SER A 201 17.11 -8.42 -26.78
N LEU A 202 17.74 -7.47 -27.47
CA LEU A 202 19.13 -7.08 -27.28
C LEU A 202 19.38 -6.42 -25.91
N LEU A 203 18.47 -5.60 -25.42
CA LEU A 203 18.55 -4.98 -24.08
C LEU A 203 18.36 -6.00 -22.94
N LEU A 204 17.59 -7.05 -23.18
CA LEU A 204 17.37 -8.14 -22.20
C LEU A 204 18.55 -9.13 -22.17
N TYR A 205 19.36 -9.21 -23.23
CA TYR A 205 20.45 -10.18 -23.38
C TYR A 205 21.85 -9.54 -23.54
N LYS A 206 21.99 -8.22 -23.32
CA LYS A 206 23.26 -7.50 -23.53
C LYS A 206 24.24 -7.53 -22.34
N ASP A 207 23.98 -8.30 -21.32
CA ASP A 207 24.91 -8.48 -20.19
C ASP A 207 25.61 -9.85 -20.21
N GLU A 208 25.86 -10.44 -21.41
CA GLU A 208 26.75 -11.57 -21.58
C GLU A 208 27.98 -11.13 -22.42
N ASP A 209 28.94 -10.42 -21.76
CA ASP A 209 30.37 -10.40 -22.08
C ASP A 209 31.16 -9.87 -20.88
#